data_d78b412ad0188f1f79db388062e7cdbc
#
_entry.id   d78b412ad0188f1f79db388062e7cdbc
#
_cell.length_a   1.000
_cell.length_b   1.000
_cell.length_c   1.000
_cell.angle_alpha   90.00
_cell.angle_beta   90.00
_cell.angle_gamma   90.00
#
_symmetry.space_group_name_H-M   'P 1'
#
loop_
_entity.id
_entity.type
_entity.pdbx_description
1 polymer ?
#
loop_
_entity_poly.entity_id
_entity_poly.type
_entity_poly.pdbx_seq_one_letter_code
_entity_poly.pdbx_strand_id
1 'polypeptide(L)' 'MGKIFRHFKGDLYLVEGVVTHSESGEKMVLYRALYGECGQFVRPYDMFLEEVPKEKENPTGQKYRFQEFEVKSLNRK' A
#
# COMPACT_ATOMS: atom_id res chain seq x y z
N MET A 1 -3.50 11.53 -2.66
CA MET A 1 -2.95 11.80 -2.44
C MET A 1 -2.02 11.57 -1.46
N GLY A 2 -1.02 11.06 -1.40
CA GLY A 2 0.03 11.00 -0.49
C GLY A 2 -0.25 10.30 0.82
N LYS A 3 -1.03 9.27 0.81
CA LYS A 3 -1.27 8.55 2.05
C LYS A 3 -0.33 7.39 2.18
N ILE A 4 0.14 7.15 3.40
CA ILE A 4 1.06 6.07 3.67
C ILE A 4 0.30 4.84 4.10
N PHE A 5 0.65 3.70 3.51
CA PHE A 5 0.04 2.43 3.83
C PHE A 5 1.15 1.46 4.24
N ARG A 6 0.82 0.55 5.13
CA ARG A 6 1.75 -0.49 5.55
C ARG A 6 1.32 -1.82 4.96
N HIS A 7 2.25 -2.48 4.29
CA HIS A 7 2.01 -3.82 3.78
C HIS A 7 2.04 -4.78 4.97
N PHE A 8 1.29 -5.87 4.89
CA PHE A 8 1.20 -6.77 6.04
C PHE A 8 2.55 -7.39 6.42
N LYS A 9 3.53 -7.33 5.54
CA LYS A 9 4.86 -7.79 5.89
C LYS A 9 5.71 -6.73 6.57
N GLY A 10 5.19 -5.53 6.71
CA GLY A 10 5.83 -4.49 7.51
C GLY A 10 6.35 -3.28 6.77
N ASP A 11 6.54 -3.38 5.47
CA ASP A 11 7.11 -2.26 4.74
C ASP A 11 6.10 -1.17 4.48
N LEU A 12 6.57 0.05 4.35
CA LEU A 12 5.71 1.21 4.12
C LEU A 12 5.74 1.64 2.67
N TYR A 13 4.59 2.13 2.21
CA TYR A 13 4.44 2.57 0.83
C TYR A 13 3.62 3.86 0.81
N LEU A 14 3.90 4.70 -0.17
CA LEU A 14 3.15 5.93 -0.37
C LEU A 14 2.21 5.72 -1.55
N VAL A 15 0.92 5.86 -1.33
CA VAL A 15 -0.05 5.75 -2.41
C VAL A 15 -0.09 7.08 -3.13
N GLU A 16 0.21 7.07 -4.40
CA GLU A 16 0.30 8.30 -5.18
C GLU A 16 -0.96 8.59 -5.99
N GLY A 17 -1.76 7.59 -6.25
CA GLY A 17 -2.99 7.84 -6.97
C GLY A 17 -3.61 6.57 -7.51
N VAL A 18 -4.71 6.74 -8.23
CA VAL A 18 -5.37 5.64 -8.90
C VAL A 18 -5.30 5.96 -10.39
N VAL A 19 -4.82 5.02 -11.18
CA VAL A 19 -4.65 5.23 -12.61
C VAL A 19 -5.40 4.13 -13.35
N THR A 20 -5.58 4.31 -14.64
CA THR A 20 -6.34 3.37 -15.46
C THR A 20 -5.40 2.65 -16.41
N HIS A 21 -5.53 1.33 -16.44
CA HIS A 21 -4.75 0.51 -17.37
C HIS A 21 -5.22 0.84 -18.78
N SER A 22 -4.31 1.21 -19.66
CA SER A 22 -4.69 1.77 -20.95
C SER A 22 -5.39 0.77 -21.84
N GLU A 23 -5.13 -0.51 -21.67
CA GLU A 23 -5.74 -1.50 -22.52
C GLU A 23 -6.99 -2.13 -21.94
N SER A 24 -6.98 -2.44 -20.67
CA SER A 24 -8.11 -3.13 -20.06
C SER A 24 -9.14 -2.20 -19.47
N GLY A 25 -8.76 -0.96 -19.20
CA GLY A 25 -9.63 -0.04 -18.50
C GLY A 25 -9.69 -0.29 -17.00
N GLU A 26 -8.90 -1.21 -16.51
CA GLU A 26 -8.93 -1.57 -15.11
C GLU A 26 -8.30 -0.49 -14.25
N LYS A 27 -8.86 -0.23 -13.09
CA LYS A 27 -8.28 0.74 -12.18
C LYS A 27 -7.13 0.12 -11.40
N MET A 28 -6.04 0.86 -11.30
CA MET A 28 -4.84 0.40 -10.65
C MET A 28 -4.43 1.42 -9.59
N VAL A 29 -3.90 0.94 -8.48
CA VAL A 29 -3.34 1.84 -7.48
C VAL A 29 -1.87 2.04 -7.82
N LEU A 30 -1.44 3.29 -7.90
CA LEU A 30 -0.05 3.64 -8.14
C LEU A 30 0.57 3.95 -6.79
N TYR A 31 1.62 3.25 -6.42
CA TYR A 31 2.22 3.45 -5.12
C TYR A 31 3.74 3.30 -5.21
N ARG A 32 4.42 3.87 -4.24
CA ARG A 32 5.88 3.93 -4.22
C ARG A 32 6.40 3.35 -2.93
N ALA A 33 7.41 2.51 -3.03
CA ALA A 33 8.06 1.96 -1.85
C ALA A 33 8.78 3.06 -1.10
N LEU A 34 8.69 3.04 0.22
CA LEU A 34 9.41 3.99 1.05
C LEU A 34 10.63 3.31 1.64
N TYR A 35 11.29 2.49 0.83
CA TYR A 35 12.51 1.82 1.22
C TYR A 35 13.28 1.48 -0.05
N GLY A 36 14.52 1.08 0.10
CA GLY A 36 15.35 0.70 -1.03
C GLY A 36 15.50 1.86 -1.99
N GLU A 37 15.24 1.63 -3.26
CA GLU A 37 15.37 2.65 -4.26
C GLU A 37 14.07 3.40 -4.51
N CYS A 38 13.10 3.20 -3.68
CA CYS A 38 11.83 3.91 -3.76
C CYS A 38 11.13 3.73 -5.10
N GLY A 39 11.10 2.50 -5.57
CA GLY A 39 10.49 2.20 -6.86
C GLY A 39 8.99 2.39 -6.84
N GLN A 40 8.43 2.61 -8.01
CA GLN A 40 6.99 2.77 -8.17
C GLN A 40 6.39 1.49 -8.67
N PHE A 41 5.20 1.19 -8.24
CA PHE A 41 4.49 -0.02 -8.61
C PHE A 41 3.03 0.28 -8.85
N VAL A 42 2.36 -0.59 -9.59
CA VAL A 42 0.91 -0.54 -9.72
C VAL A 42 0.36 -1.91 -9.32
N ARG A 43 -0.84 -1.91 -8.78
CA ARG A 43 -1.52 -3.14 -8.41
C ARG A 43 -3.00 -2.94 -8.70
N PRO A 44 -3.71 -3.94 -9.22
CA PRO A 44 -5.15 -3.76 -9.44
C PRO A 44 -5.84 -3.30 -8.18
N TYR A 45 -6.77 -2.38 -8.36
CA TYR A 45 -7.43 -1.71 -7.24
C TYR A 45 -8.01 -2.71 -6.24
N ASP A 46 -8.71 -3.72 -6.73
CA ASP A 46 -9.33 -4.70 -5.84
C ASP A 46 -8.28 -5.51 -5.09
N MET A 47 -7.17 -5.81 -5.72
CA MET A 47 -6.12 -6.57 -5.06
C MET A 47 -5.39 -5.75 -4.02
N PHE A 48 -5.32 -4.45 -4.23
CA PHE A 48 -4.68 -3.58 -3.24
C PHE A 48 -5.52 -3.56 -1.96
N LEU A 49 -6.83 -3.67 -2.08
CA LEU A 49 -7.72 -3.59 -0.94
C LEU A 49 -8.06 -4.92 -0.29
N GLU A 50 -7.54 -6.01 -0.81
CA GLU A 50 -7.98 -7.32 -0.32
C GLU A 50 -7.41 -7.64 1.05
N GLU A 51 -8.02 -8.61 1.70
CA GLU A 51 -7.56 -9.03 3.01
C GLU A 51 -6.37 -9.96 2.88
N VAL A 52 -5.57 -10.04 3.93
CA VAL A 52 -4.45 -10.96 3.96
C VAL A 52 -5.00 -12.38 4.00
N PRO A 53 -4.53 -13.27 3.10
CA PRO A 53 -5.00 -14.65 3.12
C PRO A 53 -4.67 -15.31 4.46
N LYS A 54 -5.56 -16.15 4.95
CA LYS A 54 -5.38 -16.74 6.24
C LYS A 54 -4.17 -17.64 6.34
N GLU A 55 -3.78 -18.23 5.23
CA GLU A 55 -2.62 -19.11 5.26
C GLU A 55 -1.29 -18.38 5.20
N LYS A 56 -1.30 -17.08 5.04
CA LYS A 56 -0.06 -16.33 4.98
C LYS A 56 0.37 -15.89 6.36
N GLU A 57 1.70 -15.86 6.54
CA GLU A 57 2.23 -15.36 7.77
C GLU A 57 1.93 -13.87 7.81
N ASN A 58 1.50 -13.36 8.93
CA ASN A 58 1.05 -11.97 9.04
C ASN A 58 1.75 -11.31 10.23
N PRO A 59 3.00 -10.91 10.05
CA PRO A 59 3.77 -10.37 11.18
C PRO A 59 3.20 -9.09 11.78
N THR A 60 2.48 -8.29 10.99
CA THR A 60 1.91 -7.07 11.54
C THR A 60 0.55 -7.31 12.18
N GLY A 61 -0.06 -8.46 11.92
CA GLY A 61 -1.38 -8.76 12.45
C GLY A 61 -2.50 -7.95 11.83
N GLN A 62 -2.24 -7.29 10.71
CA GLN A 62 -3.28 -6.45 10.13
C GLN A 62 -4.23 -7.27 9.27
N LYS A 63 -5.46 -6.79 9.12
CA LYS A 63 -6.48 -7.50 8.39
C LYS A 63 -6.29 -7.40 6.88
N TYR A 64 -5.89 -6.24 6.41
CA TYR A 64 -5.79 -6.01 4.97
C TYR A 64 -4.35 -6.05 4.50
N ARG A 65 -4.15 -6.43 3.25
CA ARG A 65 -2.82 -6.52 2.65
C ARG A 65 -2.08 -5.20 2.79
N PHE A 66 -2.78 -4.09 2.54
CA PHE A 66 -2.24 -2.76 2.77
C PHE A 66 -3.22 -2.03 3.67
N GLN A 67 -2.72 -1.40 4.70
CA GLN A 67 -3.57 -0.72 5.64
C GLN A 67 -3.00 0.65 5.92
N GLU A 68 -3.83 1.66 5.97
CA GLU A 68 -3.37 3.03 6.16
C GLU A 68 -2.59 3.10 7.46
N PHE A 69 -1.45 3.77 7.42
CA PHE A 69 -0.56 3.85 8.55
C PHE A 69 -0.30 5.29 8.86
N GLU A 70 -0.63 5.71 10.06
CA GLU A 70 -0.44 7.08 10.44
C GLU A 70 0.91 7.24 11.09
N VAL A 71 1.74 8.11 10.54
CA VAL A 71 3.05 8.38 11.08
C VAL A 71 2.93 9.56 12.01
N LYS A 72 3.19 9.39 13.29
CA LYS A 72 3.08 10.46 14.22
C LYS A 72 4.39 11.16 14.43
N SER A 73 4.34 12.46 14.51
CA SER A 73 5.53 13.24 14.75
C SER A 73 5.81 13.28 16.22
N LEU A 74 7.01 13.01 16.60
CA LEU A 74 7.38 13.10 17.99
C LEU A 74 7.73 14.48 18.38
N ASN A 75 7.84 15.39 17.46
CA ASN A 75 8.22 16.66 17.73
C ASN A 75 7.20 17.63 17.60
N ARG A 76 6.05 17.45 17.90
CA ARG A 76 5.11 18.37 17.79
C ARG A 76 4.96 19.19 18.80
N LYS A 77 4.73 20.18 18.80
CA LYS A 77 4.59 20.97 19.79
C LYS A 77 3.77 21.55 19.83
#